data_e0e3fa16d56ef985f953d5240c2f8a21
#
_entry.id   e0e3fa16d56ef985f953d5240c2f8a21
#
_cell.length_a   1.000
_cell.length_b   1.000
_cell.length_c   1.000
_cell.angle_alpha   90.00
_cell.angle_beta   90.00
_cell.angle_gamma   90.00
#
_symmetry.space_group_name_H-M   'P 1'
#
loop_
_entity.id
_entity.type
_entity.pdbx_description
1 polymer ?
#
loop_
_entity_poly.entity_id
_entity_poly.type
_entity_poly.pdbx_seq_one_letter_code
_entity_poly.pdbx_strand_id
1 'polypeptide(L)'
;MRDIFSKKALRLWFGVLLGLSLLIFTAVTEAADLPVTSPFGWRVHPITGEWRFHSGVDLGYEYGTPVPALFDGVVVQEGNFGDGYGNQILLYHQDMDCYTRYGHLSAINVDDGESVSRGETIGAVGSTGNSTGPHLHLEYIVKNSDTGGYEYADPLQLWN
;
A
#
# COMPACT_ATOMS: atom_id res chain seq x y z
N MET A 1 -76.61 8.09 -31.78
CA MET A 1 -76.46 7.31 -33.03
C MET A 1 -74.98 7.05 -33.22
N ARG A 2 -74.58 5.79 -33.16
CA ARG A 2 -73.32 5.14 -33.53
C ARG A 2 -72.10 5.35 -32.65
N ASP A 3 -71.88 4.29 -31.90
CA ASP A 3 -70.66 3.84 -31.26
C ASP A 3 -69.49 3.77 -32.24
N ILE A 4 -68.30 4.18 -31.74
CA ILE A 4 -67.03 3.65 -32.25
C ILE A 4 -66.14 3.29 -31.07
N PHE A 5 -66.11 2.01 -30.74
CA PHE A 5 -65.10 1.41 -29.87
C PHE A 5 -63.74 1.45 -30.53
N SER A 6 -62.82 2.17 -29.95
CA SER A 6 -61.38 2.07 -30.29
C SER A 6 -60.68 1.20 -29.28
N LYS A 7 -60.22 0.05 -29.73
CA LYS A 7 -59.44 -0.91 -29.00
C LYS A 7 -58.07 -0.32 -28.68
N LYS A 8 -57.82 0.02 -27.43
CA LYS A 8 -56.49 0.30 -26.95
C LYS A 8 -55.69 -1.00 -26.84
N ALA A 9 -54.73 -1.19 -27.73
CA ALA A 9 -53.78 -2.27 -27.66
C ALA A 9 -52.91 -2.12 -26.42
N LEU A 10 -53.02 -3.11 -25.54
CA LEU A 10 -52.16 -3.29 -24.38
C LEU A 10 -50.80 -3.74 -24.85
N ARG A 11 -49.84 -2.79 -24.96
CA ARG A 11 -48.43 -3.12 -25.18
C ARG A 11 -47.84 -3.57 -23.86
N LEU A 12 -47.64 -4.86 -23.71
CA LEU A 12 -46.78 -5.44 -22.69
C LEU A 12 -45.33 -5.02 -22.97
N TRP A 13 -44.84 -4.16 -22.12
CA TRP A 13 -43.42 -3.92 -22.03
C TRP A 13 -42.79 -4.99 -21.13
N PHE A 14 -42.15 -5.97 -21.73
CA PHE A 14 -41.22 -6.83 -21.04
C PHE A 14 -40.00 -6.01 -20.69
N GLY A 15 -39.95 -5.45 -19.48
CA GLY A 15 -38.75 -4.87 -18.91
C GLY A 15 -37.78 -5.98 -18.55
N VAL A 16 -36.77 -6.16 -19.38
CA VAL A 16 -35.61 -6.98 -19.00
C VAL A 16 -34.86 -6.23 -17.90
N LEU A 17 -35.07 -6.64 -16.65
CA LEU A 17 -34.24 -6.28 -15.52
C LEU A 17 -32.89 -6.98 -15.72
N LEU A 18 -31.97 -6.31 -16.39
CA LEU A 18 -30.53 -6.61 -16.30
C LEU A 18 -30.10 -6.28 -14.88
N GLY A 19 -30.13 -7.29 -14.02
CA GLY A 19 -29.49 -7.24 -12.71
C GLY A 19 -27.98 -7.05 -12.88
N LEU A 20 -27.53 -5.80 -12.78
CA LEU A 20 -26.12 -5.47 -12.63
C LEU A 20 -25.70 -5.94 -11.23
N SER A 21 -25.31 -7.21 -11.10
CA SER A 21 -24.65 -7.68 -9.90
C SER A 21 -23.30 -7.02 -9.84
N LEU A 22 -23.23 -5.93 -9.08
CA LEU A 22 -21.97 -5.30 -8.68
C LEU A 22 -21.25 -6.32 -7.79
N LEU A 23 -20.39 -7.14 -8.39
CA LEU A 23 -19.41 -7.93 -7.66
C LEU A 23 -18.44 -6.95 -7.00
N ILE A 24 -18.76 -6.59 -5.76
CA ILE A 24 -17.81 -5.93 -4.87
C ILE A 24 -16.77 -7.00 -4.56
N PHE A 25 -15.67 -6.98 -5.32
CA PHE A 25 -14.48 -7.75 -5.02
C PHE A 25 -13.81 -7.06 -3.84
N THR A 26 -14.23 -7.40 -2.62
CA THR A 26 -13.47 -7.07 -1.42
C THR A 26 -12.26 -7.99 -1.42
N ALA A 27 -11.16 -7.56 -1.99
CA ALA A 27 -9.88 -8.18 -1.74
C ALA A 27 -9.49 -7.87 -0.28
N VAL A 28 -9.93 -8.73 0.62
CA VAL A 28 -9.33 -8.83 1.95
C VAL A 28 -8.03 -9.59 1.71
N THR A 29 -6.94 -8.87 1.50
CA THR A 29 -5.59 -9.46 1.57
C THR A 29 -5.30 -9.70 3.04
N GLU A 30 -5.43 -10.94 3.48
CA GLU A 30 -5.00 -11.36 4.81
C GLU A 30 -3.47 -11.26 4.89
N ALA A 31 -2.93 -10.85 6.04
CA ALA A 31 -1.48 -10.75 6.28
C ALA A 31 -0.73 -12.08 6.01
N ALA A 32 -1.45 -13.20 6.03
CA ALA A 32 -0.92 -14.54 5.74
C ALA A 32 -0.43 -14.74 4.28
N ASP A 33 -0.88 -13.88 3.35
CA ASP A 33 -0.52 -13.98 1.93
C ASP A 33 0.64 -13.05 1.52
N LEU A 34 1.17 -12.24 2.46
CA LEU A 34 2.29 -11.37 2.16
C LEU A 34 3.59 -12.18 2.04
N PRO A 35 4.41 -11.95 0.99
CA PRO A 35 5.66 -12.69 0.76
C PRO A 35 6.79 -12.19 1.68
N VAL A 36 6.63 -12.35 3.00
CA VAL A 36 7.61 -11.91 4.00
C VAL A 36 8.90 -12.72 3.86
N THR A 37 9.99 -12.05 3.54
CA THR A 37 11.34 -12.64 3.45
C THR A 37 12.21 -12.33 4.67
N SER A 38 11.90 -11.24 5.39
CA SER A 38 12.57 -10.89 6.63
C SER A 38 11.63 -10.11 7.55
N PRO A 39 11.38 -10.61 8.80
CA PRO A 39 10.43 -9.99 9.72
C PRO A 39 11.02 -8.75 10.40
N PHE A 40 10.12 -7.92 10.95
CA PHE A 40 10.42 -6.84 11.88
C PHE A 40 11.04 -7.38 13.18
N GLY A 41 11.89 -6.57 13.80
CA GLY A 41 12.45 -6.85 15.12
C GLY A 41 13.89 -7.36 15.11
N TRP A 42 14.35 -7.88 16.23
CA TRP A 42 15.71 -8.37 16.38
C TRP A 42 15.98 -9.64 15.59
N ARG A 43 16.98 -9.63 14.73
CA ARG A 43 17.37 -10.74 13.88
C ARG A 43 18.86 -10.76 13.54
N VAL A 44 19.37 -11.88 13.05
CA VAL A 44 20.71 -11.95 12.46
C VAL A 44 20.68 -11.22 11.10
N HIS A 45 21.53 -10.21 10.93
CA HIS A 45 21.57 -9.43 9.69
C HIS A 45 22.14 -10.29 8.54
N PRO A 46 21.47 -10.37 7.38
CA PRO A 46 21.81 -11.33 6.33
C PRO A 46 23.17 -11.06 5.65
N ILE A 47 23.68 -9.81 5.71
CA ILE A 47 24.96 -9.44 5.10
C ILE A 47 26.09 -9.54 6.12
N THR A 48 25.92 -9.00 7.34
CA THR A 48 26.99 -8.89 8.33
C THR A 48 27.06 -10.05 9.29
N GLY A 49 25.99 -10.84 9.43
CA GLY A 49 25.87 -11.92 10.43
C GLY A 49 25.71 -11.42 11.86
N GLU A 50 25.59 -10.13 12.08
CA GLU A 50 25.42 -9.53 13.40
C GLU A 50 23.97 -9.53 13.85
N TRP A 51 23.75 -9.57 15.16
CA TRP A 51 22.43 -9.41 15.75
C TRP A 51 22.03 -7.93 15.68
N ARG A 52 21.02 -7.62 14.89
CA ARG A 52 20.58 -6.24 14.64
C ARG A 52 19.07 -6.13 14.65
N PHE A 53 18.58 -4.95 15.04
CA PHE A 53 17.16 -4.60 14.94
C PHE A 53 16.81 -4.25 13.50
N HIS A 54 15.74 -4.84 12.98
CA HIS A 54 15.14 -4.55 11.69
C HIS A 54 13.91 -3.67 11.90
N SER A 55 13.96 -2.44 11.43
CA SER A 55 12.94 -1.41 11.67
C SER A 55 11.66 -1.59 10.84
N GLY A 56 11.65 -2.53 9.91
CA GLY A 56 10.54 -2.81 9.01
C GLY A 56 10.36 -4.29 8.72
N VAL A 57 9.59 -4.60 7.71
CA VAL A 57 9.46 -5.92 7.11
C VAL A 57 9.97 -5.90 5.68
N ASP A 58 10.70 -6.95 5.27
CA ASP A 58 11.09 -7.12 3.87
C ASP A 58 10.10 -8.05 3.16
N LEU A 59 9.53 -7.56 2.07
CA LEU A 59 8.55 -8.26 1.23
C LEU A 59 9.19 -8.62 -0.10
N GLY A 60 9.30 -9.92 -0.41
CA GLY A 60 9.95 -10.48 -1.58
C GLY A 60 9.09 -10.35 -2.83
N TYR A 61 9.12 -9.19 -3.46
CA TYR A 61 8.49 -8.93 -4.74
C TYR A 61 9.53 -8.87 -5.86
N GLU A 62 9.10 -9.12 -7.09
CA GLU A 62 9.96 -9.00 -8.27
C GLU A 62 10.38 -7.55 -8.54
N TYR A 63 11.57 -7.37 -9.10
CA TYR A 63 12.08 -6.07 -9.54
C TYR A 63 11.10 -5.39 -10.50
N GLY A 64 10.78 -4.13 -10.25
CA GLY A 64 9.84 -3.34 -11.05
C GLY A 64 8.36 -3.53 -10.69
N THR A 65 8.02 -4.38 -9.69
CA THR A 65 6.65 -4.49 -9.19
C THR A 65 6.17 -3.12 -8.68
N PRO A 66 4.98 -2.62 -9.12
CA PRO A 66 4.44 -1.36 -8.64
C PRO A 66 4.24 -1.38 -7.12
N VAL A 67 4.64 -0.29 -6.45
CA VAL A 67 4.47 -0.10 -5.01
C VAL A 67 3.35 0.90 -4.78
N PRO A 68 2.20 0.48 -4.21
CA PRO A 68 1.11 1.39 -3.88
C PRO A 68 1.31 2.04 -2.51
N ALA A 69 0.79 3.27 -2.35
CA ALA A 69 0.63 3.88 -1.04
C ALA A 69 -0.37 3.06 -0.21
N LEU A 70 -0.04 2.73 1.04
CA LEU A 70 -0.91 1.93 1.92
C LEU A 70 -2.13 2.72 2.40
N PHE A 71 -1.99 4.03 2.55
CA PHE A 71 -3.04 4.96 3.01
C PHE A 71 -2.92 6.28 2.26
N ASP A 72 -3.95 7.12 2.36
CA ASP A 72 -3.87 8.51 1.96
C ASP A 72 -2.79 9.23 2.77
N GLY A 73 -2.02 10.11 2.14
CA GLY A 73 -0.92 10.78 2.83
C GLY A 73 -0.26 11.88 2.02
N VAL A 74 0.82 12.42 2.59
CA VAL A 74 1.67 13.41 1.94
C VAL A 74 3.10 12.89 1.94
N VAL A 75 3.80 13.02 0.83
CA VAL A 75 5.22 12.73 0.72
C VAL A 75 5.99 13.75 1.54
N VAL A 76 6.69 13.29 2.58
CA VAL A 76 7.49 14.17 3.44
C VAL A 76 8.99 14.04 3.19
N GLN A 77 9.37 13.01 2.45
CA GLN A 77 10.74 12.79 2.00
C GLN A 77 10.78 11.75 0.88
N GLU A 78 11.52 12.03 -0.20
CA GLU A 78 11.82 11.05 -1.24
C GLU A 78 13.27 11.19 -1.70
N GLY A 79 13.87 10.10 -2.22
CA GLY A 79 15.23 10.11 -2.76
C GLY A 79 16.16 9.10 -2.11
N ASN A 80 17.49 9.26 -2.39
CA ASN A 80 18.55 8.43 -1.83
C ASN A 80 19.51 9.28 -1.00
N PHE A 81 19.54 9.01 0.30
CA PHE A 81 20.30 9.81 1.29
C PHE A 81 21.58 9.13 1.77
N GLY A 82 21.94 7.95 1.23
CA GLY A 82 23.14 7.21 1.63
C GLY A 82 23.03 6.53 3.01
N ASP A 83 21.82 6.41 3.54
CA ASP A 83 21.49 5.85 4.85
C ASP A 83 21.25 4.33 4.85
N GLY A 84 21.38 3.72 3.68
CA GLY A 84 21.22 2.28 3.48
C GLY A 84 19.87 1.89 2.85
N TYR A 85 18.84 2.72 2.94
CA TYR A 85 17.53 2.44 2.33
C TYR A 85 17.52 2.54 0.79
N GLY A 86 18.58 3.12 0.19
CA GLY A 86 18.64 3.39 -1.23
C GLY A 86 17.60 4.44 -1.64
N ASN A 87 16.95 4.25 -2.79
CA ASN A 87 15.80 5.09 -3.16
C ASN A 87 14.64 4.76 -2.24
N GLN A 88 14.09 5.78 -1.60
CA GLN A 88 13.06 5.63 -0.58
C GLN A 88 12.00 6.72 -0.67
N ILE A 89 10.83 6.43 -0.13
CA ILE A 89 9.73 7.38 0.06
C ILE A 89 9.27 7.29 1.50
N LEU A 90 9.07 8.42 2.16
CA LEU A 90 8.44 8.53 3.48
C LEU A 90 7.14 9.30 3.34
N LEU A 91 6.02 8.64 3.67
CA LEU A 91 4.68 9.24 3.69
C LEU A 91 4.27 9.55 5.13
N TYR A 92 3.65 10.71 5.32
CA TYR A 92 2.93 11.05 6.55
C TYR A 92 1.42 10.86 6.33
N HIS A 93 0.77 10.15 7.24
CA HIS A 93 -0.66 9.84 7.22
C HIS A 93 -1.35 10.65 8.33
N GLN A 94 -1.92 11.78 7.97
CA GLN A 94 -2.45 12.77 8.93
C GLN A 94 -3.57 12.20 9.80
N ASP A 95 -4.47 11.39 9.23
CA ASP A 95 -5.62 10.83 9.92
C ASP A 95 -5.23 9.78 10.99
N MET A 96 -4.05 9.17 10.83
CA MET A 96 -3.52 8.15 11.73
C MET A 96 -2.38 8.64 12.61
N ASP A 97 -1.87 9.86 12.37
CA ASP A 97 -0.67 10.45 12.99
C ASP A 97 0.52 9.46 12.98
N CYS A 98 0.81 8.90 11.81
CA CYS A 98 1.86 7.92 11.60
C CYS A 98 2.58 8.12 10.26
N TYR A 99 3.68 7.37 10.07
CA TYR A 99 4.40 7.36 8.80
C TYR A 99 4.51 5.93 8.26
N THR A 100 4.65 5.82 6.94
CA THR A 100 5.14 4.61 6.27
C THR A 100 6.37 4.97 5.42
N ARG A 101 7.39 4.11 5.46
CA ARG A 101 8.57 4.21 4.60
C ARG A 101 8.63 3.03 3.66
N TYR A 102 8.98 3.33 2.41
CA TYR A 102 9.16 2.37 1.33
C TYR A 102 10.60 2.48 0.86
N GLY A 103 11.40 1.45 1.06
CA GLY A 103 12.84 1.43 0.76
C GLY A 103 13.23 0.51 -0.39
N HIS A 104 14.49 0.63 -0.82
CA HIS A 104 15.16 -0.15 -1.87
C HIS A 104 14.53 -0.02 -3.26
N LEU A 105 13.80 1.08 -3.52
CA LEU A 105 13.03 1.28 -4.74
C LEU A 105 13.91 1.36 -6.00
N SER A 106 13.41 0.89 -7.14
CA SER A 106 14.01 1.08 -8.46
C SER A 106 13.57 2.39 -9.11
N ALA A 107 12.38 2.87 -8.78
CA ALA A 107 11.82 4.13 -9.26
C ALA A 107 10.99 4.80 -8.16
N ILE A 108 10.99 6.13 -8.18
CA ILE A 108 10.15 7.03 -7.37
C ILE A 108 9.27 7.77 -8.37
N ASN A 109 7.96 7.80 -8.14
CA ASN A 109 6.96 8.37 -9.06
C ASN A 109 6.24 9.58 -8.45
N VAL A 110 6.70 10.07 -7.33
CA VAL A 110 6.10 11.17 -6.55
C VAL A 110 7.18 12.14 -6.10
N ASP A 111 6.80 13.38 -5.80
CA ASP A 111 7.70 14.44 -5.35
C ASP A 111 7.43 14.84 -3.89
N ASP A 112 8.41 15.44 -3.21
CA ASP A 112 8.26 16.00 -1.86
C ASP A 112 7.10 16.99 -1.78
N GLY A 113 6.22 16.82 -0.79
CA GLY A 113 5.02 17.62 -0.58
C GLY A 113 3.81 17.17 -1.39
N GLU A 114 3.93 16.19 -2.27
CA GLU A 114 2.82 15.66 -3.04
C GLU A 114 1.83 14.89 -2.16
N SER A 115 0.53 15.06 -2.41
CA SER A 115 -0.53 14.29 -1.76
C SER A 115 -0.82 13.05 -2.58
N VAL A 116 -0.86 11.90 -1.93
CA VAL A 116 -1.13 10.61 -2.56
C VAL A 116 -2.36 9.95 -1.95
N SER A 117 -3.09 9.21 -2.77
CA SER A 117 -4.25 8.42 -2.34
C SER A 117 -3.86 6.97 -2.06
N ARG A 118 -4.57 6.31 -1.15
CA ARG A 118 -4.42 4.87 -0.91
C ARG A 118 -4.55 4.08 -2.22
N GLY A 119 -3.57 3.22 -2.50
CA GLY A 119 -3.52 2.40 -3.71
C GLY A 119 -2.89 3.09 -4.91
N GLU A 120 -2.54 4.36 -4.80
CA GLU A 120 -1.78 5.08 -5.84
C GLU A 120 -0.36 4.52 -5.95
N THR A 121 0.13 4.31 -7.19
CA THR A 121 1.48 3.79 -7.42
C THR A 121 2.52 4.88 -7.21
N ILE A 122 3.22 4.84 -6.08
CA ILE A 122 4.22 5.83 -5.68
C ILE A 122 5.65 5.48 -6.13
N GLY A 123 5.90 4.25 -6.52
CA GLY A 123 7.21 3.79 -6.95
C GLY A 123 7.20 2.36 -7.46
N ALA A 124 8.38 1.75 -7.57
CA ALA A 124 8.54 0.37 -7.98
C ALA A 124 9.61 -0.34 -7.16
N VAL A 125 9.40 -1.63 -6.90
CA VAL A 125 10.33 -2.51 -6.18
C VAL A 125 11.69 -2.53 -6.88
N GLY A 126 12.75 -2.46 -6.10
CA GLY A 126 14.12 -2.50 -6.59
C GLY A 126 15.05 -3.29 -5.69
N SER A 127 16.32 -2.92 -5.73
CA SER A 127 17.40 -3.49 -4.90
C SER A 127 18.49 -2.43 -4.69
N THR A 128 18.08 -1.16 -4.51
CA THR A 128 19.01 -0.04 -4.27
C THR A 128 19.43 0.02 -2.80
N GLY A 129 20.55 0.67 -2.52
CA GLY A 129 21.09 0.77 -1.15
C GLY A 129 21.65 -0.56 -0.63
N ASN A 130 21.47 -0.83 0.68
CA ASN A 130 21.95 -2.04 1.35
C ASN A 130 20.98 -3.21 1.15
N SER A 131 20.94 -3.76 -0.06
CA SER A 131 20.04 -4.84 -0.45
C SER A 131 20.80 -6.02 -1.05
N THR A 132 20.34 -7.25 -0.81
CA THR A 132 20.90 -8.49 -1.36
C THR A 132 20.17 -9.00 -2.59
N GLY A 133 19.03 -8.40 -2.93
CA GLY A 133 18.18 -8.79 -4.06
C GLY A 133 16.86 -8.02 -4.06
N PRO A 134 16.03 -8.17 -5.10
CA PRO A 134 14.77 -7.43 -5.20
C PRO A 134 13.83 -7.72 -4.02
N HIS A 135 13.41 -6.67 -3.32
CA HIS A 135 12.39 -6.69 -2.28
C HIS A 135 11.91 -5.27 -1.98
N LEU A 136 10.78 -5.14 -1.33
CA LEU A 136 10.30 -3.92 -0.72
C LEU A 136 10.63 -3.97 0.77
N HIS A 137 11.42 -3.00 1.26
CA HIS A 137 11.53 -2.74 2.69
C HIS A 137 10.42 -1.78 3.10
N LEU A 138 9.54 -2.21 3.99
CA LEU A 138 8.40 -1.43 4.47
C LEU A 138 8.54 -1.18 5.97
N GLU A 139 8.47 0.10 6.38
CA GLU A 139 8.41 0.50 7.79
C GLU A 139 7.05 1.09 8.13
N TYR A 140 6.60 0.87 9.35
CA TYR A 140 5.48 1.54 9.98
C TYR A 140 5.97 2.25 11.24
N ILE A 141 5.76 3.57 11.29
CA ILE A 141 6.30 4.46 12.32
C ILE A 141 5.12 5.15 12.99
N VAL A 142 4.89 4.83 14.25
CA VAL A 142 3.72 5.28 15.02
C VAL A 142 4.11 6.28 16.08
N LYS A 143 3.15 7.10 16.49
CA LYS A 143 3.33 7.99 17.62
C LYS A 143 3.30 7.21 18.92
N ASN A 144 4.34 7.38 19.72
CA ASN A 144 4.42 6.85 21.07
C ASN A 144 3.66 7.80 22.01
N SER A 145 2.57 7.31 22.65
CA SER A 145 1.71 8.10 23.53
C SER A 145 2.42 8.57 24.80
N ASP A 146 3.42 7.83 25.26
CA ASP A 146 4.08 8.10 26.55
C ASP A 146 5.18 9.15 26.40
N THR A 147 5.87 9.16 25.25
CA THR A 147 7.00 10.07 24.99
C THR A 147 6.61 11.25 24.11
N GLY A 148 5.50 11.14 23.34
CA GLY A 148 5.09 12.08 22.30
C GLY A 148 5.98 12.03 21.04
N GLY A 149 6.99 11.16 21.02
CA GLY A 149 7.84 10.90 19.85
C GLY A 149 7.26 9.84 18.93
N TYR A 150 8.06 9.42 17.94
CA TYR A 150 7.70 8.35 17.02
C TYR A 150 8.61 7.14 17.24
N GLU A 151 8.06 5.94 17.03
CA GLU A 151 8.78 4.68 17.16
C GLU A 151 8.38 3.70 16.05
N TYR A 152 9.26 2.76 15.74
CA TYR A 152 8.98 1.71 14.78
C TYR A 152 8.03 0.67 15.38
N ALA A 153 7.01 0.29 14.62
CA ALA A 153 6.08 -0.78 14.93
C ALA A 153 6.11 -1.85 13.84
N ASP A 154 5.66 -3.06 14.16
CA ASP A 154 5.59 -4.13 13.17
C ASP A 154 4.59 -3.77 12.07
N PRO A 155 5.04 -3.62 10.79
CA PRO A 155 4.13 -3.29 9.71
C PRO A 155 3.03 -4.33 9.48
N LEU A 156 3.24 -5.60 9.85
CA LEU A 156 2.25 -6.67 9.62
C LEU A 156 0.96 -6.45 10.40
N GLN A 157 0.97 -5.64 11.47
CA GLN A 157 -0.27 -5.28 12.18
C GLN A 157 -1.25 -4.44 11.33
N LEU A 158 -0.80 -3.86 10.19
CA LEU A 158 -1.66 -3.10 9.29
C LEU A 158 -2.66 -4.00 8.51
N TRP A 159 -2.47 -5.32 8.54
CA TRP A 159 -3.31 -6.32 7.87
C TRP A 159 -4.05 -7.26 8.85
N ASN A 160 -3.99 -7.00 10.17
CA ASN A 160 -4.68 -7.77 11.21
C ASN A 160 -6.02 -7.16 11.61
#